data_7ec1220579c77340d6189bdb19a8de80
#
_entry.id   7ec1220579c77340d6189bdb19a8de80
#
_cell.length_a   1.000
_cell.length_b   1.000
_cell.length_c   1.000
_cell.angle_alpha   90.00
_cell.angle_beta   90.00
_cell.angle_gamma   90.00
#
_symmetry.space_group_name_H-M   'P 1'
#
loop_
_entity.id
_entity.type
_entity.pdbx_description
1 polymer ?
#
loop_
_entity_poly.entity_id
_entity_poly.type
_entity_poly.pdbx_seq_one_letter_code
_entity_poly.pdbx_strand_id
1 'polypeptide(L)'
;MITVTAIVYATLIGPYEVLSGYALVTNPLQHIVVPAAFVGTAALAGPRGGITWATLGRALLIPVAWVAYTLVRGTFTHQYPYGFVNVWRIGYAQVAINIVAILIGALLFMALFAGADWLIRKASRR
;
A
#
# COMPACT_ATOMS: atom_id res chain seq x y z
N MET A 1 0.98 0.92 5.76
CA MET A 1 0.50 0.18 4.55
C MET A 1 -0.63 0.92 3.84
N ILE A 2 -1.65 1.45 4.52
CA ILE A 2 -2.81 2.11 3.87
C ILE A 2 -2.42 3.28 2.94
N THR A 3 -1.39 4.05 3.27
CA THR A 3 -0.85 5.12 2.41
C THR A 3 -0.30 4.58 1.09
N VAL A 4 0.40 3.44 1.14
CA VAL A 4 0.92 2.77 -0.07
C VAL A 4 -0.23 2.28 -0.93
N THR A 5 -1.27 1.70 -0.33
CA THR A 5 -2.49 1.29 -1.05
C THR A 5 -3.14 2.49 -1.75
N ALA A 6 -3.28 3.64 -1.08
CA ALA A 6 -3.84 4.85 -1.67
C ALA A 6 -3.02 5.35 -2.86
N ILE A 7 -1.68 5.33 -2.78
CA ILE A 7 -0.79 5.76 -3.86
C ILE A 7 -0.84 4.78 -5.03
N VAL A 8 -0.75 3.47 -4.77
CA VAL A 8 -0.88 2.45 -5.81
C VAL A 8 -2.23 2.58 -6.52
N TYR A 9 -3.31 2.80 -5.76
CA TYR A 9 -4.60 3.07 -6.35
C TYR A 9 -4.56 4.31 -7.24
N ALA A 10 -4.10 5.45 -6.73
CA ALA A 10 -4.10 6.71 -7.46
C ALA A 10 -3.23 6.69 -8.72
N THR A 11 -2.16 5.87 -8.75
CA THR A 11 -1.19 5.85 -9.87
C THR A 11 -1.41 4.70 -10.85
N LEU A 12 -1.81 3.53 -10.37
CA LEU A 12 -1.83 2.29 -11.17
C LEU A 12 -3.23 1.74 -11.43
N ILE A 13 -4.25 2.15 -10.67
CA ILE A 13 -5.60 1.60 -10.76
C ILE A 13 -6.60 2.68 -11.17
N GLY A 14 -6.73 3.73 -10.37
CA GLY A 14 -7.74 4.77 -10.52
C GLY A 14 -7.81 5.43 -11.90
N PRO A 15 -6.68 5.73 -12.57
CA PRO A 15 -6.71 6.32 -13.92
C PRO A 15 -7.37 5.44 -14.99
N TYR A 16 -7.51 4.14 -14.72
CA TYR A 16 -8.07 3.16 -15.66
C TYR A 16 -9.45 2.63 -15.24
N GLU A 17 -9.96 3.06 -14.08
CA GLU A 17 -11.29 2.66 -13.61
C GLU A 17 -12.37 3.61 -14.11
N VAL A 18 -13.44 3.02 -14.67
CA VAL A 18 -14.68 3.74 -14.97
C VAL A 18 -15.65 3.51 -13.83
N LEU A 19 -15.76 4.50 -12.96
CA LEU A 19 -16.64 4.42 -11.79
C LEU A 19 -18.10 4.74 -12.18
N SER A 20 -19.04 3.99 -11.62
CA SER A 20 -20.48 4.22 -11.81
C SER A 20 -21.27 3.87 -10.55
N GLY A 21 -22.46 4.46 -10.41
CA GLY A 21 -23.36 4.20 -9.29
C GLY A 21 -22.72 4.49 -7.94
N TYR A 22 -22.88 3.58 -6.97
CA TYR A 22 -22.35 3.75 -5.61
C TYR A 22 -20.80 3.80 -5.55
N ALA A 23 -20.11 3.28 -6.57
CA ALA A 23 -18.65 3.31 -6.63
C ALA A 23 -18.09 4.75 -6.71
N LEU A 24 -18.87 5.72 -7.24
CA LEU A 24 -18.50 7.13 -7.26
C LEU A 24 -18.28 7.70 -5.84
N VAL A 25 -18.98 7.15 -4.84
CA VAL A 25 -18.86 7.57 -3.44
C VAL A 25 -17.92 6.65 -2.65
N THR A 26 -18.08 5.34 -2.80
CA THR A 26 -17.31 4.38 -1.99
C THR A 26 -15.84 4.36 -2.35
N ASN A 27 -15.50 4.56 -3.60
CA ASN A 27 -14.13 4.54 -4.07
C ASN A 27 -13.28 5.69 -3.48
N PRO A 28 -13.67 6.98 -3.56
CA PRO A 28 -12.95 8.07 -2.89
C PRO A 28 -12.91 7.90 -1.37
N LEU A 29 -13.97 7.39 -0.76
CA LEU A 29 -13.96 7.10 0.68
C LEU A 29 -12.86 6.10 1.06
N GLN A 30 -12.73 5.01 0.33
CA GLN A 30 -11.76 3.95 0.62
C GLN A 30 -10.32 4.34 0.30
N HIS A 31 -10.09 5.09 -0.77
CA HIS A 31 -8.76 5.34 -1.30
C HIS A 31 -8.20 6.74 -0.99
N ILE A 32 -9.03 7.66 -0.52
CA ILE A 32 -8.61 9.03 -0.13
C ILE A 32 -8.96 9.30 1.33
N VAL A 33 -10.25 9.26 1.69
CA VAL A 33 -10.71 9.70 3.01
C VAL A 33 -10.20 8.79 4.13
N VAL A 34 -10.36 7.47 3.99
CA VAL A 34 -9.91 6.50 5.01
C VAL A 34 -8.40 6.52 5.19
N PRO A 35 -7.55 6.50 4.13
CA PRO A 35 -6.11 6.66 4.28
C PRO A 35 -5.70 7.98 4.94
N ALA A 36 -6.31 9.10 4.54
CA ALA A 36 -6.01 10.41 5.12
C ALA A 36 -6.40 10.48 6.61
N ALA A 37 -7.58 10.00 6.97
CA ALA A 37 -8.04 9.93 8.35
C ALA A 37 -7.14 9.03 9.20
N PHE A 38 -6.73 7.87 8.68
CA PHE A 38 -5.81 6.96 9.38
C PHE A 38 -4.45 7.61 9.64
N VAL A 39 -3.86 8.25 8.62
CA VAL A 39 -2.57 8.94 8.75
C VAL A 39 -2.69 10.12 9.71
N GLY A 40 -3.76 10.93 9.59
CA GLY A 40 -4.03 12.04 10.50
C GLY A 40 -4.17 11.59 11.96
N THR A 41 -4.97 10.56 12.21
CA THR A 41 -5.14 10.00 13.56
C THR A 41 -3.83 9.45 14.10
N ALA A 42 -3.07 8.70 13.29
CA ALA A 42 -1.76 8.18 13.69
C ALA A 42 -0.75 9.30 14.01
N ALA A 43 -0.78 10.40 13.25
CA ALA A 43 0.08 11.55 13.49
C ALA A 43 -0.28 12.31 14.76
N LEU A 44 -1.58 12.47 15.07
CA LEU A 44 -2.05 13.25 16.21
C LEU A 44 -2.07 12.44 17.53
N ALA A 45 -2.54 11.21 17.49
CA ALA A 45 -2.82 10.39 18.68
C ALA A 45 -2.17 9.00 18.68
N GLY A 46 -1.42 8.64 17.63
CA GLY A 46 -0.79 7.32 17.53
C GLY A 46 0.30 7.10 18.58
N PRO A 47 0.51 5.85 19.02
CA PRO A 47 1.59 5.51 19.94
C PRO A 47 2.95 5.78 19.32
N ARG A 48 3.82 6.48 20.06
CA ARG A 48 5.17 6.83 19.59
C ARG A 48 6.15 5.70 19.83
N GLY A 49 7.09 5.52 18.90
CA GLY A 49 8.16 4.51 19.03
C GLY A 49 7.76 3.09 18.61
N GLY A 50 6.55 2.90 18.10
CA GLY A 50 6.08 1.59 17.64
C GLY A 50 6.62 1.16 16.28
N ILE A 51 7.25 2.07 15.51
CA ILE A 51 7.78 1.78 14.18
C ILE A 51 9.21 1.25 14.34
N THR A 52 9.34 -0.06 14.39
CA THR A 52 10.61 -0.79 14.48
C THR A 52 10.83 -1.63 13.23
N TRP A 53 12.05 -2.09 12.99
CA TRP A 53 12.34 -3.01 11.87
C TRP A 53 11.50 -4.29 11.93
N ALA A 54 11.24 -4.81 13.14
CA ALA A 54 10.37 -5.96 13.33
C ALA A 54 8.91 -5.67 12.94
N THR A 55 8.40 -4.48 13.30
CA THR A 55 7.05 -4.04 12.90
C THR A 55 6.95 -3.86 11.38
N LEU A 56 7.99 -3.32 10.76
CA LEU A 56 8.08 -3.16 9.31
C LEU A 56 8.04 -4.52 8.59
N GLY A 57 8.86 -5.47 9.04
CA GLY A 57 8.88 -6.83 8.47
C GLY A 57 7.52 -7.51 8.57
N ARG A 58 6.87 -7.42 9.74
CA ARG A 58 5.53 -8.00 9.94
C ARG A 58 4.47 -7.35 9.06
N ALA A 59 4.56 -6.04 8.83
CA ALA A 59 3.62 -5.31 7.99
C ALA A 59 3.70 -5.72 6.50
N LEU A 60 4.85 -6.25 6.04
CA LEU A 60 5.04 -6.74 4.68
C LEU A 60 4.53 -8.17 4.47
N LEU A 61 4.33 -8.96 5.53
CA LEU A 61 3.91 -10.36 5.40
C LEU A 61 2.58 -10.50 4.67
N ILE A 62 1.58 -9.68 5.00
CA ILE A 62 0.25 -9.75 4.38
C ILE A 62 0.30 -9.39 2.89
N PRO A 63 0.88 -8.25 2.46
CA PRO A 63 1.03 -7.95 1.04
C PRO A 63 1.81 -9.00 0.25
N VAL A 64 2.91 -9.51 0.82
CA VAL A 64 3.71 -10.56 0.16
C VAL A 64 2.92 -11.85 0.02
N ALA A 65 2.22 -12.30 1.07
CA ALA A 65 1.36 -13.48 1.02
C ALA A 65 0.22 -13.29 0.00
N TRP A 66 -0.38 -12.09 -0.06
CA TRP A 66 -1.41 -11.77 -1.03
C TRP A 66 -0.90 -11.82 -2.47
N VAL A 67 0.29 -11.27 -2.74
CA VAL A 67 0.92 -11.34 -4.06
C VAL A 67 1.20 -12.79 -4.45
N ALA A 68 1.80 -13.58 -3.55
CA ALA A 68 2.07 -15.00 -3.78
C ALA A 68 0.77 -15.76 -4.10
N TYR A 69 -0.27 -15.60 -3.28
CA TYR A 69 -1.58 -16.18 -3.53
C TYR A 69 -2.15 -15.75 -4.89
N THR A 70 -2.08 -14.46 -5.23
CA THR A 70 -2.62 -13.91 -6.48
C THR A 70 -1.92 -14.49 -7.69
N LEU A 71 -0.60 -14.61 -7.65
CA LEU A 71 0.18 -15.20 -8.74
C LEU A 71 -0.13 -16.70 -8.89
N VAL A 72 -0.14 -17.45 -7.80
CA VAL A 72 -0.48 -18.89 -7.84
C VAL A 72 -1.91 -19.09 -8.35
N ARG A 73 -2.90 -18.38 -7.80
CA ARG A 73 -4.29 -18.46 -8.27
C ARG A 73 -4.40 -18.10 -9.75
N GLY A 74 -3.71 -17.05 -10.18
CA GLY A 74 -3.74 -16.56 -11.56
C GLY A 74 -3.19 -17.56 -12.57
N THR A 75 -2.26 -18.45 -12.20
CA THR A 75 -1.78 -19.52 -13.11
C THR A 75 -2.87 -20.52 -13.46
N PHE A 76 -3.81 -20.79 -12.53
CA PHE A 76 -4.90 -21.75 -12.74
C PHE A 76 -6.15 -21.12 -13.32
N THR A 77 -6.48 -19.88 -12.91
CA THR A 77 -7.75 -19.23 -13.26
C THR A 77 -7.64 -18.25 -14.42
N HIS A 78 -6.42 -17.85 -14.80
CA HIS A 78 -6.14 -16.78 -15.76
C HIS A 78 -6.76 -15.40 -15.37
N GLN A 79 -7.22 -15.28 -14.11
CA GLN A 79 -7.85 -14.07 -13.58
C GLN A 79 -6.96 -13.40 -12.55
N TYR A 80 -6.68 -12.12 -12.78
CA TYR A 80 -5.89 -11.27 -11.89
C TYR A 80 -6.72 -10.06 -11.48
N PRO A 81 -6.71 -9.67 -10.18
CA PRO A 81 -7.51 -8.55 -9.70
C PRO A 81 -7.04 -7.20 -10.26
N TYR A 82 -5.77 -7.09 -10.63
CA TYR A 82 -5.20 -5.84 -11.15
C TYR A 82 -4.29 -6.10 -12.36
N GLY A 83 -4.30 -5.15 -13.34
CA GLY A 83 -3.50 -5.26 -14.55
C GLY A 83 -1.99 -5.31 -14.28
N PHE A 84 -1.49 -4.66 -13.23
CA PHE A 84 -0.07 -4.60 -12.91
C PHE A 84 0.50 -5.92 -12.32
N VAL A 85 -0.34 -6.87 -11.93
CA VAL A 85 0.05 -8.24 -11.52
C VAL A 85 -0.40 -9.30 -12.52
N ASN A 86 -0.96 -8.93 -13.67
CA ASN A 86 -1.46 -9.86 -14.67
C ASN A 86 -0.32 -10.36 -15.57
N VAL A 87 0.25 -11.51 -15.24
CA VAL A 87 1.37 -12.11 -15.97
C VAL A 87 1.02 -12.49 -17.42
N TRP A 88 -0.22 -12.79 -17.72
CA TRP A 88 -0.70 -13.08 -19.08
C TRP A 88 -0.72 -11.85 -19.97
N ARG A 89 -0.92 -10.67 -19.37
CA ARG A 89 -0.98 -9.40 -20.10
C ARG A 89 0.39 -8.76 -20.27
N ILE A 90 1.22 -8.75 -19.22
CA ILE A 90 2.46 -7.96 -19.19
C ILE A 90 3.73 -8.80 -18.97
N GLY A 91 3.60 -10.13 -18.82
CA GLY A 91 4.71 -11.04 -18.59
C GLY A 91 5.24 -11.04 -17.16
N TYR A 92 5.94 -12.12 -16.79
CA TYR A 92 6.51 -12.29 -15.44
C TYR A 92 7.55 -11.23 -15.07
N ALA A 93 8.39 -10.84 -16.04
CA ALA A 93 9.44 -9.84 -15.78
C ALA A 93 8.86 -8.49 -15.38
N GLN A 94 7.84 -7.99 -16.10
CA GLN A 94 7.21 -6.72 -15.78
C GLN A 94 6.45 -6.80 -14.47
N VAL A 95 5.76 -7.91 -14.19
CA VAL A 95 5.09 -8.12 -12.89
C VAL A 95 6.11 -8.10 -11.74
N ALA A 96 7.26 -8.77 -11.89
CA ALA A 96 8.32 -8.74 -10.89
C ALA A 96 8.84 -7.32 -10.64
N ILE A 97 9.09 -6.54 -11.70
CA ILE A 97 9.49 -5.13 -11.59
C ILE A 97 8.43 -4.32 -10.84
N ASN A 98 7.16 -4.47 -11.17
CA ASN A 98 6.07 -3.77 -10.50
C ASN A 98 5.99 -4.11 -9.00
N ILE A 99 6.11 -5.40 -8.64
CA ILE A 99 6.12 -5.85 -7.25
C ILE A 99 7.29 -5.25 -6.48
N VAL A 100 8.51 -5.32 -7.05
CA VAL A 100 9.72 -4.76 -6.42
C VAL A 100 9.58 -3.25 -6.24
N ALA A 101 9.09 -2.52 -7.24
CA ALA A 101 8.86 -1.09 -7.14
C ALA A 101 7.86 -0.73 -6.03
N ILE A 102 6.75 -1.47 -5.91
CA ILE A 102 5.76 -1.28 -4.85
C ILE A 102 6.37 -1.57 -3.46
N LEU A 103 7.17 -2.64 -3.33
CA LEU A 103 7.83 -2.97 -2.06
C LEU A 103 8.86 -1.91 -1.66
N ILE A 104 9.66 -1.41 -2.61
CA ILE A 104 10.59 -0.29 -2.37
C ILE A 104 9.82 0.94 -1.93
N GLY A 105 8.76 1.32 -2.64
CA GLY A 105 7.88 2.42 -2.27
C GLY A 105 7.31 2.27 -0.86
N ALA A 106 6.85 1.06 -0.50
CA ALA A 106 6.37 0.75 0.84
C ALA A 106 7.45 0.94 1.91
N LEU A 107 8.68 0.47 1.67
CA LEU A 107 9.80 0.64 2.58
C LEU A 107 10.19 2.12 2.76
N LEU A 108 10.23 2.90 1.67
CA LEU A 108 10.50 4.33 1.73
C LEU A 108 9.45 5.08 2.56
N PHE A 109 8.16 4.79 2.34
CA PHE A 109 7.09 5.39 3.16
C PHE A 109 7.21 5.00 4.63
N MET A 110 7.50 3.75 4.92
CA MET A 110 7.70 3.31 6.31
C MET A 110 8.91 4.01 6.95
N ALA A 111 10.02 4.20 6.22
CA ALA A 111 11.17 4.95 6.69
C ALA A 111 10.84 6.42 6.96
N LEU A 112 10.05 7.06 6.10
CA LEU A 112 9.56 8.44 6.31
C LEU A 112 8.71 8.56 7.58
N PHE A 113 7.78 7.64 7.81
CA PHE A 113 6.98 7.63 9.03
C PHE A 113 7.81 7.36 10.28
N ALA A 114 8.81 6.47 10.21
CA ALA A 114 9.73 6.21 11.32
C ALA A 114 10.57 7.46 11.64
N GLY A 115 11.06 8.16 10.61
CA GLY A 115 11.77 9.42 10.76
C GLY A 115 10.92 10.52 11.38
N ALA A 116 9.69 10.68 10.90
CA ALA A 116 8.73 11.65 11.45
C ALA A 116 8.42 11.34 12.94
N ASP A 117 8.17 10.09 13.28
CA ASP A 117 7.93 9.67 14.67
C ASP A 117 9.14 9.96 15.56
N TRP A 118 10.35 9.71 15.08
CA TRP A 118 11.58 10.01 15.80
C TRP A 118 11.74 11.53 16.04
N LEU A 119 11.48 12.36 15.03
CA LEU A 119 11.55 13.82 15.15
C LEU A 119 10.55 14.37 16.17
N ILE A 120 9.30 13.89 16.12
CA ILE A 120 8.25 14.31 17.07
C ILE A 120 8.66 13.94 18.50
N ARG A 121 9.14 12.70 18.72
CA ARG A 121 9.62 12.29 20.05
C ARG A 121 10.78 13.12 20.57
N LYS A 122 11.72 13.49 19.68
CA LYS A 122 12.85 14.34 20.03
C LYS A 122 12.39 15.76 20.41
N ALA A 123 11.42 16.31 19.72
CA ALA A 123 10.85 17.63 20.00
C ALA A 123 10.07 17.65 21.34
N SER A 124 9.31 16.59 21.64
CA SER A 124 8.50 16.47 22.88
C SER A 124 9.31 16.22 24.15
N ARG A 125 10.62 15.95 24.03
CA ARG A 125 11.52 15.74 25.19
C ARG A 125 12.28 17.00 25.60
N ARG A 126 12.08 18.11 24.89
CA ARG A 126 12.61 19.43 25.22
C ARG A 126 11.58 20.29 25.91
#